data_ab3adee5a1c10ac590c063e83396b334
#
_entry.id   ab3adee5a1c10ac590c063e83396b334
#
_cell.length_a   1.000
_cell.length_b   1.000
_cell.length_c   1.000
_cell.angle_alpha   90.00
_cell.angle_beta   90.00
_cell.angle_gamma   90.00
#
_symmetry.space_group_name_H-M   'P 1'
#
loop_
_entity.id
_entity.type
_entity.pdbx_description
1 polymer ?
#
loop_
_entity_poly.entity_id
_entity_poly.type
_entity_poly.pdbx_seq_one_letter_code
_entity_poly.pdbx_strand_id
1 'polypeptide(L)' 'MDEMRVKLSTRFMRGVVSRLITRSIYKKYGYKVKVQLENLDIKVINGEATINLNTEVTLDNEEFMKIIKKIDSE' A
#
# COMPACT_ATOMS: atom_id res chain seq x y z
N MET A 1 7.96 22.15 18.86
CA MET A 1 7.00 22.04 17.75
C MET A 1 7.13 20.67 17.12
N ASP A 2 6.06 19.92 17.18
CA ASP A 2 6.10 18.50 16.82
C ASP A 2 5.43 18.23 15.47
N GLU A 3 6.04 18.81 14.44
CA GLU A 3 5.55 18.57 13.08
C GLU A 3 6.65 17.99 12.24
N MET A 4 6.36 16.90 11.59
CA MET A 4 7.25 16.27 10.63
C MET A 4 6.45 15.87 9.40
N ARG A 5 7.00 16.13 8.24
CA ARG A 5 6.35 15.74 6.99
C ARG A 5 7.35 14.97 6.13
N VAL A 6 6.95 13.79 5.70
CA VAL A 6 7.74 12.97 4.79
C VAL A 6 6.93 12.75 3.52
N LYS A 7 7.52 13.05 2.38
CA LYS A 7 6.86 12.87 1.11
C LYS A 7 7.75 12.05 0.18
N LEU A 8 7.26 10.91 -0.25
CA LEU A 8 7.97 10.07 -1.21
C LEU A 8 7.62 10.50 -2.61
N SER A 9 8.41 11.42 -3.15
CA SER A 9 8.19 11.98 -4.48
C SER A 9 9.09 11.35 -5.54
N THR A 10 10.13 10.62 -5.14
CA THR A 10 11.02 10.02 -6.12
C THR A 10 10.45 8.69 -6.61
N ARG A 11 10.60 8.44 -7.92
CA ARG A 11 10.16 7.19 -8.52
C ARG A 11 10.86 5.99 -7.90
N PHE A 12 12.13 6.14 -7.56
CA PHE A 12 12.90 5.07 -6.95
C PHE A 12 12.30 4.64 -5.61
N MET A 13 12.02 5.59 -4.73
CA MET A 13 11.47 5.28 -3.40
C MET A 13 10.07 4.68 -3.50
N ARG A 14 9.24 5.21 -4.40
CA ARG A 14 7.91 4.66 -4.63
C ARG A 14 7.98 3.21 -5.13
N GLY A 15 8.95 2.93 -6.00
CA GLY A 15 9.15 1.57 -6.51
C GLY A 15 9.56 0.60 -5.43
N VAL A 16 10.46 1.01 -4.53
CA VAL A 16 10.90 0.17 -3.42
C VAL A 16 9.74 -0.14 -2.48
N VAL A 17 8.99 0.87 -2.09
CA VAL A 17 7.84 0.70 -1.18
C VAL A 17 6.77 -0.17 -1.84
N SER A 18 6.49 0.05 -3.12
CA SER A 18 5.52 -0.76 -3.86
C SER A 18 5.88 -2.23 -3.85
N ARG A 19 7.15 -2.55 -4.07
CA ARG A 19 7.61 -3.95 -4.05
C ARG A 19 7.50 -4.56 -2.67
N LEU A 20 7.81 -3.81 -1.63
CA LEU A 20 7.68 -4.29 -0.26
C LEU A 20 6.24 -4.61 0.09
N ILE A 21 5.31 -3.75 -0.31
CA ILE A 21 3.88 -3.97 -0.06
C ILE A 21 3.40 -5.21 -0.83
N THR A 22 3.76 -5.32 -2.10
CA THR A 22 3.39 -6.48 -2.93
C THR A 22 3.88 -7.78 -2.31
N ARG A 23 5.14 -7.80 -1.87
CA ARG A 23 5.73 -8.99 -1.25
C ARG A 23 5.06 -9.31 0.08
N SER A 24 4.76 -8.31 0.88
CA SER A 24 4.11 -8.49 2.18
C SER A 24 2.72 -9.10 2.02
N ILE A 25 1.96 -8.63 1.05
CA ILE A 25 0.62 -9.19 0.77
C ILE A 25 0.72 -10.65 0.35
N TYR A 26 1.68 -10.97 -0.52
CA TYR A 26 1.88 -12.35 -0.96
C TYR A 26 2.26 -13.26 0.20
N LYS A 27 3.20 -12.82 1.04
CA LYS A 27 3.64 -13.62 2.18
C LYS A 27 2.55 -13.84 3.21
N LYS A 28 1.78 -12.80 3.49
CA LYS A 28 0.79 -12.85 4.57
C LYS A 28 -0.50 -13.52 4.14
N TYR A 29 -0.97 -13.26 2.93
CA TYR A 29 -2.27 -13.71 2.45
C TYR A 29 -2.21 -14.67 1.28
N GLY A 30 -1.07 -14.79 0.64
CA GLY A 30 -0.93 -15.65 -0.54
C GLY A 30 -1.53 -15.08 -1.82
N TYR A 31 -1.91 -13.81 -1.82
CA TYR A 31 -2.51 -13.19 -3.00
C TYR A 31 -1.43 -12.61 -3.90
N LYS A 32 -1.54 -12.91 -5.19
CA LYS A 32 -0.66 -12.36 -6.22
C LYS A 32 -1.26 -11.07 -6.75
N VAL A 33 -0.81 -9.96 -6.20
CA VAL A 33 -1.27 -8.64 -6.62
C VAL A 33 -0.07 -7.80 -7.04
N LYS A 34 -0.32 -6.83 -7.90
CA LYS A 34 0.68 -5.84 -8.27
C LYS A 34 0.26 -4.51 -7.66
N VAL A 35 1.05 -4.01 -6.73
CA VAL A 35 0.78 -2.75 -6.07
C VAL A 35 1.71 -1.70 -6.63
N GLN A 36 1.16 -0.59 -7.08
CA GLN A 36 1.92 0.53 -7.59
C GLN A 36 1.59 1.75 -6.77
N LEU A 37 2.57 2.24 -6.04
CA LEU A 37 2.41 3.41 -5.20
C LEU A 37 2.66 4.65 -6.04
N GLU A 38 1.66 5.50 -6.15
CA GLU A 38 1.76 6.72 -6.94
C GLU A 38 2.14 7.93 -6.10
N ASN A 39 1.67 7.96 -4.85
CA ASN A 39 1.97 9.06 -3.96
C ASN A 39 1.90 8.58 -2.52
N LEU A 40 2.79 9.12 -1.69
CA LEU A 40 2.77 8.86 -0.24
C LEU A 40 3.17 10.14 0.46
N ASP A 41 2.32 10.60 1.34
CA ASP A 41 2.55 11.78 2.15
C ASP A 41 2.30 11.41 3.61
N ILE A 42 3.31 11.57 4.44
CA ILE A 42 3.21 11.29 5.87
C ILE A 42 3.40 12.60 6.62
N LYS A 43 2.47 12.90 7.50
CA LYS A 43 2.49 14.11 8.30
C LYS A 43 2.33 13.73 9.77
N VAL A 44 3.24 14.19 10.60
CA VAL A 44 3.17 13.93 12.05
C VAL A 44 3.02 15.26 12.78
N ILE A 45 1.93 15.39 13.53
CA ILE A 45 1.65 16.57 14.32
C ILE A 45 1.19 16.12 15.69
N ASN A 46 1.86 16.63 16.75
CA ASN A 46 1.48 16.37 18.14
C ASN A 46 1.32 14.88 18.46
N GLY A 47 2.24 14.06 17.94
CA GLY A 47 2.24 12.64 18.20
C GLY A 47 1.28 11.82 17.36
N GLU A 48 0.52 12.45 16.47
CA GLU A 48 -0.38 11.75 15.57
C GLU A 48 0.18 11.73 14.15
N ALA A 49 0.19 10.57 13.53
CA ALA A 49 0.64 10.41 12.16
C ALA A 49 -0.54 10.28 11.22
N THR A 50 -0.55 11.12 10.19
CA THR A 50 -1.55 11.04 9.13
C THR A 50 -0.83 10.60 7.85
N ILE A 51 -1.32 9.54 7.24
CA ILE A 51 -0.73 8.98 6.03
C ILE A 51 -1.73 9.12 4.90
N ASN A 52 -1.33 9.88 3.88
CA ASN A 52 -2.11 10.00 2.66
C ASN A 52 -1.45 9.14 1.60
N LEU A 53 -2.18 8.17 1.10
CA LEU A 53 -1.66 7.16 0.20
C LEU A 53 -2.51 7.12 -1.06
N ASN A 54 -1.85 7.22 -2.21
CA ASN A 54 -2.49 7.03 -3.50
C ASN A 54 -1.82 5.85 -4.17
N THR A 55 -2.58 4.78 -4.37
CA THR A 55 -2.01 3.55 -4.88
C THR A 55 -2.98 2.88 -5.86
N GLU A 56 -2.39 2.21 -6.85
CA GLU A 56 -3.13 1.41 -7.80
C GLU A 56 -2.80 -0.06 -7.55
N VAL A 57 -3.82 -0.89 -7.41
CA VAL A 57 -3.66 -2.32 -7.19
C VAL A 57 -4.21 -3.06 -8.39
N THR A 58 -3.36 -3.85 -9.02
CA THR A 58 -3.75 -4.65 -10.18
C THR A 58 -3.61 -6.11 -9.83
N LEU A 59 -4.65 -6.87 -10.10
CA LEU A 59 -4.65 -8.30 -9.89
C LEU A 59 -5.51 -8.96 -10.96
N ASP A 60 -5.26 -10.23 -11.23
CA ASP A 60 -6.08 -10.91 -12.21
C ASP A 60 -7.45 -11.28 -11.61
N ASN A 61 -8.37 -11.68 -12.50
CA ASN A 61 -9.74 -11.95 -12.10
C ASN A 61 -9.85 -13.11 -11.09
N GLU A 62 -8.99 -14.12 -11.21
CA GLU A 62 -9.01 -15.25 -10.29
C GLU A 62 -8.62 -14.82 -8.88
N GLU A 63 -7.58 -13.99 -8.76
CA GLU A 63 -7.17 -13.47 -7.46
C GLU A 63 -8.24 -12.57 -6.86
N PHE A 64 -8.86 -11.75 -7.70
CA PHE A 64 -9.94 -10.87 -7.26
C PHE A 64 -11.11 -11.67 -6.71
N MET A 65 -11.50 -12.73 -7.40
CA MET A 65 -12.61 -13.58 -6.95
C MET A 65 -12.29 -14.31 -5.66
N LYS A 66 -11.04 -14.71 -5.44
CA LYS A 66 -10.61 -15.31 -4.17
C LYS A 66 -10.81 -14.34 -3.01
N ILE A 67 -10.43 -13.09 -3.21
CA ILE A 67 -10.56 -12.06 -2.17
C ILE A 67 -12.04 -11.80 -1.86
N ILE A 68 -12.85 -11.67 -2.90
CA ILE A 68 -14.28 -11.42 -2.74
C ILE A 68 -14.96 -12.57 -1.98
N LYS A 69 -14.63 -13.81 -2.32
CA LYS A 69 -15.18 -14.98 -1.64
C LYS A 69 -14.79 -15.00 -0.17
N LYS A 70 -13.56 -14.64 0.15
CA LYS A 70 -13.10 -14.61 1.52
C LYS A 70 -13.81 -13.54 2.33
N ILE A 71 -14.00 -12.36 1.76
CA ILE A 71 -14.75 -11.30 2.43
C ILE A 71 -16.18 -11.72 2.67
N ASP A 72 -16.80 -12.38 1.69
CA ASP A 72 -18.19 -12.81 1.76
C ASP A 72 -18.41 -13.91 2.80
N SER A 73 -17.39 -14.71 3.08
CA SER A 73 -17.47 -15.79 4.04
C SER A 73 -17.16 -15.37 5.48
N GLU A 74 -16.73 -14.15 5.67
CA GLU A 74 -16.50 -13.60 7.00
C GLU A 74 -17.77 -12.88 7.49
#